data_cafe6766314e2f77a735112d885f4e1d
#
_entry.id   cafe6766314e2f77a735112d885f4e1d
#
_cell.length_a   1.000
_cell.length_b   1.000
_cell.length_c   1.000
_cell.angle_alpha   90.00
_cell.angle_beta   90.00
_cell.angle_gamma   90.00
#
_symmetry.space_group_name_H-M   'P 1'
#
loop_
_entity.id
_entity.type
_entity.pdbx_description
1 polymer ?
#
loop_
_entity_poly.entity_id
_entity_poly.type
_entity_poly.pdbx_seq_one_letter_code
_entity_poly.pdbx_strand_id
1 'polypeptide(L)'
;MSTVASAVQVLLSSCPDEQTARGIADALVAEHLAACVTILPGAQSVYRWRGQVERAAEHVLLIKAPAATYPMLERRLLELHPYDVPELLVLPVHGGYLEYLRWLEAVDD
;
A
#
# COMPACT_ATOMS: atom_id res chain seq x y z
N MET A 1 -12.03 13.98 19.33
CA MET A 1 -11.69 13.86 18.96
C MET A 1 -10.91 13.38 18.19
N SER A 2 -10.25 12.85 18.07
CA SER A 2 -9.36 12.16 17.42
C SER A 2 -9.56 12.02 16.01
N THR A 3 -10.17 12.81 15.45
CA THR A 3 -10.49 12.73 14.07
C THR A 3 -9.29 12.83 13.17
N VAL A 4 -8.18 13.34 13.67
CA VAL A 4 -6.96 13.44 12.87
C VAL A 4 -6.48 12.08 12.40
N ALA A 5 -6.68 11.07 13.23
CA ALA A 5 -6.17 9.75 12.91
C ALA A 5 -6.78 9.16 11.65
N SER A 6 -8.00 9.56 11.30
CA SER A 6 -8.65 8.97 10.14
C SER A 6 -8.28 9.63 8.82
N ALA A 7 -7.46 10.69 8.85
CA ALA A 7 -7.10 11.40 7.63
C ALA A 7 -6.05 10.67 6.80
N VAL A 8 -5.27 9.77 7.41
CA VAL A 8 -4.24 9.01 6.70
C VAL A 8 -4.45 7.54 6.93
N GLN A 9 -3.91 6.74 6.02
CA GLN A 9 -4.05 5.29 6.06
C GLN A 9 -2.75 4.63 5.71
N VAL A 10 -2.56 3.41 6.20
CA VAL A 10 -1.50 2.52 5.75
C VAL A 10 -2.17 1.39 5.00
N LEU A 11 -1.72 1.15 3.78
CA LEU A 11 -2.26 0.07 2.98
C LEU A 11 -1.21 -1.00 2.81
N LEU A 12 -1.65 -2.26 2.83
CA LEU A 12 -0.77 -3.40 2.61
C LEU A 12 -1.08 -4.03 1.28
N SER A 13 -0.04 -4.30 0.51
CA SER A 13 -0.12 -5.10 -0.69
C SER A 13 1.12 -5.97 -0.78
N SER A 14 1.13 -6.92 -1.69
CA SER A 14 2.30 -7.76 -1.89
C SER A 14 2.47 -8.02 -3.38
N CYS A 15 3.72 -8.17 -3.81
CA CYS A 15 4.07 -8.30 -5.20
C CYS A 15 4.98 -9.50 -5.40
N PRO A 16 4.92 -10.14 -6.58
CA PRO A 16 5.72 -11.35 -6.82
C PRO A 16 7.21 -11.11 -6.98
N ASP A 17 7.61 -9.87 -7.32
CA ASP A 17 9.01 -9.58 -7.56
C ASP A 17 9.30 -8.11 -7.31
N GLU A 18 10.58 -7.78 -7.31
CA GLU A 18 11.05 -6.44 -7.03
C GLU A 18 10.63 -5.44 -8.10
N GLN A 19 10.67 -5.85 -9.35
CA GLN A 19 10.34 -4.95 -10.45
C GLN A 19 8.88 -4.49 -10.36
N THR A 20 7.98 -5.41 -10.10
CA THR A 20 6.56 -5.07 -9.92
C THR A 20 6.38 -4.14 -8.73
N ALA A 21 7.04 -4.45 -7.61
CA ALA A 21 6.92 -3.64 -6.41
C ALA A 21 7.40 -2.22 -6.66
N ARG A 22 8.55 -2.08 -7.31
CA ARG A 22 9.09 -0.75 -7.62
C ARG A 22 8.19 0.01 -8.59
N GLY A 23 7.67 -0.67 -9.60
CA GLY A 23 6.80 -0.02 -10.57
C GLY A 23 5.54 0.53 -9.92
N ILE A 24 4.93 -0.24 -9.05
CA ILE A 24 3.73 0.22 -8.34
C ILE A 24 4.09 1.37 -7.39
N ALA A 25 5.15 1.21 -6.62
CA ALA A 25 5.56 2.24 -5.66
C ALA A 25 5.86 3.56 -6.36
N ASP A 26 6.63 3.50 -7.45
CA ASP A 26 6.99 4.70 -8.19
C ASP A 26 5.75 5.40 -8.77
N ALA A 27 4.83 4.62 -9.33
CA ALA A 27 3.63 5.20 -9.94
C ALA A 27 2.75 5.87 -8.88
N LEU A 28 2.52 5.20 -7.76
CA LEU A 28 1.64 5.76 -6.73
C LEU A 28 2.19 7.05 -6.16
N VAL A 29 3.49 7.13 -5.96
CA VAL A 29 4.11 8.34 -5.43
C VAL A 29 4.16 9.43 -6.49
N ALA A 30 4.58 9.09 -7.70
CA ALA A 30 4.67 10.08 -8.78
C ALA A 30 3.32 10.68 -9.14
N GLU A 31 2.25 9.91 -9.00
CA GLU A 31 0.90 10.37 -9.35
C GLU A 31 0.17 10.98 -8.17
N HIS A 32 0.87 11.22 -7.07
CA HIS A 32 0.32 11.87 -5.87
C HIS A 32 -0.82 11.09 -5.22
N LEU A 33 -0.81 9.78 -5.38
CA LEU A 33 -1.80 8.91 -4.76
C LEU A 33 -1.33 8.42 -3.40
N ALA A 34 -0.02 8.32 -3.21
CA ALA A 34 0.59 7.97 -1.94
C ALA A 34 1.70 8.94 -1.62
N ALA A 35 1.92 9.19 -0.34
CA ALA A 35 3.02 10.03 0.09
C ALA A 35 4.32 9.23 0.18
N CYS A 36 4.22 7.96 0.50
CA CYS A 36 5.40 7.14 0.73
C CYS A 36 5.03 5.68 0.55
N VAL A 37 5.90 4.91 -0.09
CA VAL A 37 5.74 3.46 -0.19
C VAL A 37 7.04 2.82 0.25
N THR A 38 6.95 1.98 1.27
CA THR A 38 8.10 1.21 1.76
C THR A 38 7.99 -0.20 1.21
N ILE A 39 9.06 -0.68 0.60
CA ILE A 39 9.12 -2.03 0.03
C ILE A 39 9.89 -2.91 0.98
N LEU A 40 9.27 -4.01 1.42
CA LEU A 40 9.92 -4.99 2.30
C LEU A 40 10.18 -6.25 1.50
N PRO A 41 11.45 -6.50 1.14
CA PRO A 41 11.79 -7.71 0.41
C PRO A 41 11.88 -8.90 1.34
N GLY A 42 11.90 -10.10 0.77
CA GLY A 42 12.15 -11.30 1.54
C GLY A 42 10.98 -11.81 2.34
N ALA A 43 9.78 -11.33 2.09
CA ALA A 43 8.60 -11.85 2.75
C ALA A 43 8.22 -13.20 2.15
N GLN A 44 7.65 -14.06 2.97
CA GLN A 44 7.14 -15.34 2.51
C GLN A 44 5.69 -15.44 2.93
N SER A 45 4.83 -15.70 1.96
CA SER A 45 3.40 -15.86 2.22
C SER A 45 3.06 -17.34 2.15
N VAL A 46 2.30 -17.81 3.12
CA VAL A 46 1.79 -19.16 3.14
C VAL A 46 0.27 -19.06 3.16
N TYR A 47 -0.38 -19.67 2.20
CA TYR A 47 -1.81 -19.45 2.03
C TYR A 47 -2.47 -20.68 1.43
N ARG A 48 -3.78 -20.72 1.50
CA ARG A 48 -4.56 -21.82 0.92
C ARG A 48 -5.15 -21.34 -0.40
N TRP A 49 -4.93 -22.12 -1.43
CA TRP A 49 -5.44 -21.83 -2.76
C TRP A 49 -5.93 -23.12 -3.38
N ARG A 50 -7.23 -23.16 -3.71
CA ARG A 50 -7.85 -24.31 -4.36
C ARG A 50 -7.57 -25.61 -3.59
N GLY A 51 -7.72 -25.56 -2.28
CA GLY A 51 -7.55 -26.73 -1.43
C GLY A 51 -6.13 -27.12 -1.11
N GLN A 52 -5.15 -26.38 -1.61
CA GLN A 52 -3.74 -26.68 -1.40
C GLN A 52 -3.09 -25.58 -0.57
N VAL A 53 -2.07 -25.97 0.18
CA VAL A 53 -1.23 -24.99 0.89
C VAL A 53 -0.12 -24.56 -0.05
N GLU A 54 -0.05 -23.27 -0.32
CA GLU A 54 0.93 -22.72 -1.25
C GLU A 54 1.90 -21.80 -0.51
N ARG A 55 3.07 -21.62 -1.06
CA ARG A 55 4.08 -20.71 -0.51
C ARG A 55 4.58 -19.82 -1.64
N ALA A 56 4.82 -18.57 -1.33
CA ALA A 56 5.35 -17.64 -2.33
C ALA A 56 6.30 -16.67 -1.66
N ALA A 57 7.41 -16.39 -2.34
CA ALA A 57 8.28 -15.29 -1.94
C ALA A 57 7.68 -14.00 -2.48
N GLU A 58 7.62 -12.98 -1.63
CA GLU A 58 6.95 -11.76 -2.01
C GLU A 58 7.67 -10.53 -1.52
N HIS A 59 7.40 -9.40 -2.18
CA HIS A 59 7.82 -8.09 -1.74
C HIS A 59 6.56 -7.39 -1.21
N VAL A 60 6.58 -7.02 0.05
CA VAL A 60 5.43 -6.38 0.70
C VAL A 60 5.53 -4.88 0.53
N LEU A 61 4.42 -4.27 0.18
CA LEU A 61 4.32 -2.82 0.09
C LEU A 61 3.58 -2.28 1.30
N LEU A 62 4.21 -1.33 2.00
CA LEU A 62 3.56 -0.53 3.01
C LEU A 62 3.32 0.83 2.40
N ILE A 63 2.09 1.11 2.06
CA ILE A 63 1.71 2.34 1.35
C ILE A 63 1.11 3.29 2.36
N LYS A 64 1.65 4.51 2.44
CA LYS A 64 1.16 5.52 3.37
C LYS A 64 0.55 6.65 2.57
N ALA A 65 -0.72 6.91 2.80
CA ALA A 65 -1.48 7.81 1.94
C ALA A 65 -2.61 8.50 2.69
N PRO A 66 -3.05 9.64 2.20
CA PRO A 66 -4.27 10.24 2.73
C PRO A 66 -5.46 9.33 2.45
N ALA A 67 -6.41 9.31 3.36
CA ALA A 67 -7.63 8.53 3.13
C ALA A 67 -8.37 9.00 1.88
N ALA A 68 -8.27 10.29 1.57
CA ALA A 68 -8.99 10.87 0.44
C ALA A 68 -8.57 10.31 -0.91
N THR A 69 -7.32 9.84 -1.05
CA THR A 69 -6.86 9.34 -2.35
C THR A 69 -7.20 7.87 -2.56
N TYR A 70 -7.76 7.20 -1.57
CA TYR A 70 -7.92 5.74 -1.64
C TYR A 70 -8.65 5.24 -2.89
N PRO A 71 -9.80 5.80 -3.29
CA PRO A 71 -10.50 5.24 -4.45
C PRO A 71 -9.65 5.25 -5.71
N MET A 72 -8.89 6.31 -5.93
CA MET A 72 -8.02 6.40 -7.11
C MET A 72 -6.79 5.51 -6.94
N LEU A 73 -6.27 5.42 -5.72
CA LEU A 73 -5.12 4.56 -5.44
C LEU A 73 -5.48 3.10 -5.69
N GLU A 74 -6.63 2.66 -5.21
CA GLU A 74 -7.09 1.29 -5.44
C GLU A 74 -7.16 0.99 -6.93
N ARG A 75 -7.81 1.88 -7.69
CA ARG A 75 -7.94 1.67 -9.13
C ARG A 75 -6.58 1.56 -9.79
N ARG A 76 -5.68 2.46 -9.43
CA ARG A 76 -4.37 2.48 -10.08
C ARG A 76 -3.54 1.24 -9.74
N LEU A 77 -3.59 0.83 -8.46
CA LEU A 77 -2.86 -0.36 -8.04
C LEU A 77 -3.38 -1.59 -8.78
N LEU A 78 -4.69 -1.73 -8.92
CA LEU A 78 -5.26 -2.86 -9.62
C LEU A 78 -4.86 -2.88 -11.09
N GLU A 79 -4.72 -1.71 -11.72
CA GLU A 79 -4.27 -1.63 -13.10
C GLU A 79 -2.84 -2.13 -13.27
N LEU A 80 -2.01 -1.86 -12.27
CA LEU A 80 -0.58 -2.16 -12.35
C LEU A 80 -0.22 -3.55 -11.84
N HIS A 81 -1.07 -4.15 -11.04
CA HIS A 81 -0.73 -5.41 -10.38
C HIS A 81 -0.98 -6.59 -11.31
N PRO A 82 -0.05 -7.56 -11.36
CA PRO A 82 -0.18 -8.69 -12.28
C PRO A 82 -1.17 -9.77 -11.83
N TYR A 83 -1.58 -9.78 -10.55
CA TYR A 83 -2.50 -10.80 -10.07
C TYR A 83 -3.93 -10.46 -10.44
N ASP A 84 -4.75 -11.50 -10.64
CA ASP A 84 -6.18 -11.30 -10.85
C ASP A 84 -6.85 -10.73 -9.61
N VAL A 85 -6.43 -11.20 -8.44
CA VAL A 85 -6.99 -10.77 -7.16
C VAL A 85 -5.82 -10.40 -6.24
N PRO A 86 -5.28 -9.18 -6.37
CA PRO A 86 -4.16 -8.78 -5.53
C PRO A 86 -4.60 -8.47 -4.12
N GLU A 87 -3.66 -8.61 -3.19
CA GLU A 87 -3.89 -8.17 -1.82
C GLU A 87 -3.93 -6.65 -1.78
N LEU A 88 -4.93 -6.11 -1.12
CA LEU A 88 -4.95 -4.68 -0.79
C LEU A 88 -5.82 -4.52 0.44
N LEU A 89 -5.18 -4.22 1.56
CA LEU A 89 -5.85 -4.04 2.83
C LEU A 89 -5.63 -2.63 3.32
N VAL A 90 -6.65 -2.02 3.87
CA VAL A 90 -6.57 -0.67 4.40
C VAL A 90 -6.53 -0.75 5.91
N LEU A 91 -5.50 -0.16 6.50
CA LEU A 91 -5.34 -0.07 7.95
C LEU A 91 -5.48 1.40 8.34
N PRO A 92 -6.47 1.74 9.13
CA PRO A 92 -6.58 3.14 9.58
C PRO A 92 -5.44 3.47 10.53
N VAL A 93 -4.92 4.67 10.41
CA VAL A 93 -3.88 5.15 11.31
C VAL A 93 -4.57 5.84 12.47
N HIS A 94 -4.42 5.26 13.66
CA HIS A 94 -5.09 5.77 14.85
C HIS A 94 -4.42 7.03 15.40
N GLY A 95 -3.12 7.15 15.23
CA GLY A 95 -2.38 8.32 15.70
C GLY A 95 -0.93 8.21 15.30
N GLY A 96 -0.17 9.24 15.59
CA GLY A 96 1.25 9.25 15.30
C GLY A 96 1.83 10.63 15.56
N TYR A 97 3.07 10.83 15.14
CA TYR A 97 3.74 12.11 15.28
C TYR A 97 3.06 13.12 14.36
N LEU A 98 2.55 14.20 14.94
CA LEU A 98 1.68 15.12 14.21
C LEU A 98 2.33 15.69 12.95
N GLU A 99 3.59 16.08 13.02
CA GLU A 99 4.25 16.65 11.84
C GLU A 99 4.40 15.64 10.73
N TYR A 100 4.64 14.37 11.08
CA TYR A 100 4.73 13.32 10.08
C TYR A 100 3.35 13.05 9.45
N LEU A 101 2.31 13.05 10.27
CA LEU A 101 0.96 12.85 9.75
C LEU A 101 0.57 13.97 8.79
N ARG A 102 0.96 15.21 9.12
CA ARG A 102 0.71 16.35 8.22
C ARG A 102 1.46 16.19 6.90
N TRP A 103 2.70 15.70 6.99
CA TRP A 103 3.47 15.45 5.78
C TRP A 103 2.80 14.39 4.90
N LEU A 104 2.25 13.35 5.51
CA LEU A 104 1.53 12.32 4.75
C LEU A 104 0.30 12.87 4.06
N GLU A 105 -0.36 13.86 4.65
CA GLU A 105 -1.56 14.43 4.05
C GLU A 105 -1.25 15.36 2.88
N ALA A 106 -0.04 15.88 2.82
CA ALA A 106 0.32 16.91 1.83
C ALA A 106 0.93 16.26 0.58
N VAL A 107 0.21 15.30 -0.02
CA VAL A 107 0.74 14.55 -1.15
C VAL A 107 0.92 15.38 -2.42
N ASP A 108 0.34 16.58 -2.44
CA ASP A 108 0.47 17.45 -3.60
C ASP A 108 1.78 18.24 -3.59
N ASP A 109 2.50 18.20 -2.49
CA ASP A 109 3.78 18.85 -2.41
C ASP A 109 4.86 17.96 -3.03
#